data_52d8d292c6bd2db90828028780c1850c
#
_entry.id   52d8d292c6bd2db90828028780c1850c
#
_cell.length_a   1.000
_cell.length_b   1.000
_cell.length_c   1.000
_cell.angle_alpha   90.00
_cell.angle_beta   90.00
_cell.angle_gamma   90.00
#
_symmetry.space_group_name_H-M   'P 1'
#
loop_
_entity.id
_entity.type
_entity.pdbx_description
1 polymer ?
#
loop_
_entity_poly.entity_id
_entity_poly.type
_entity_poly.pdbx_seq_one_letter_code
_entity_poly.pdbx_strand_id
1 'polypeptide(L)'
;KTNKKPESWRKEIEHFNNWLNPEIGHLPIRKITAFNLEKIKKKMLDEGRAPRSIQYIFATFRQVWNYARLNDIVTHETPTRKVKLPKVNNKRLRYFTHVEVDILLEALKSKSQQVHDMTLFSLHTGARAGEVFSLTWGVVNLKNGTAQLRDGKGVDRHAYLTDATQSMLEQLHQEQDPSELVFTDSEGEKITKISNTFERTVKELGLNNGVTDSRDKAIFHTCRHTFASWHVQNGTDLYTVKELLGHSTIQLTERYSHLRPD
;
A
#
# COMPACT_ATOMS: atom_id res chain seq x y z
N LYS A 1 -11.07 19.52 12.92
CA LYS A 1 -10.81 18.08 12.66
C LYS A 1 -11.02 17.86 11.19
N THR A 2 -9.94 17.54 10.51
CA THR A 2 -9.87 17.38 9.06
C THR A 2 -10.57 16.11 8.63
N ASN A 3 -11.05 16.05 7.39
CA ASN A 3 -11.63 14.88 6.71
C ASN A 3 -10.63 13.72 6.53
N LYS A 4 -9.68 13.54 7.46
CA LYS A 4 -8.67 12.49 7.42
C LYS A 4 -9.12 11.26 8.19
N LYS A 5 -8.76 10.07 7.68
CA LYS A 5 -8.96 8.83 8.42
C LYS A 5 -8.22 8.87 9.76
N PRO A 6 -8.80 8.29 10.84
CA PRO A 6 -8.20 8.30 12.19
C PRO A 6 -6.74 7.86 12.25
N GLU A 7 -6.37 6.84 11.48
CA GLU A 7 -4.99 6.33 11.43
C GLU A 7 -3.98 7.34 10.86
N SER A 8 -4.39 8.13 9.85
CA SER A 8 -3.52 9.16 9.27
C SER A 8 -3.24 10.28 10.26
N TRP A 9 -4.25 10.69 10.98
CA TRP A 9 -4.20 11.69 12.03
C TRP A 9 -3.33 11.22 13.23
N ARG A 10 -3.47 9.94 13.68
CA ARG A 10 -2.60 9.37 14.73
C ARG A 10 -1.14 9.44 14.34
N LYS A 11 -0.80 9.04 13.12
CA LYS A 11 0.58 9.11 12.60
C LYS A 11 1.12 10.55 12.54
N GLU A 12 0.29 11.52 12.19
CA GLU A 12 0.70 12.92 12.19
C GLU A 12 0.98 13.44 13.62
N ILE A 13 0.19 13.01 14.61
CA ILE A 13 0.46 13.31 16.03
C ILE A 13 1.79 12.66 16.47
N GLU A 14 2.01 11.41 16.13
CA GLU A 14 3.29 10.73 16.43
C GLU A 14 4.47 11.47 15.79
N HIS A 15 4.35 11.88 14.54
CA HIS A 15 5.38 12.68 13.85
C HIS A 15 5.64 13.99 14.56
N PHE A 16 4.57 14.68 14.99
CA PHE A 16 4.70 15.93 15.75
C PHE A 16 5.37 15.70 17.11
N ASN A 17 4.85 14.78 17.91
CA ASN A 17 5.32 14.55 19.28
C ASN A 17 6.77 14.03 19.32
N ASN A 18 7.14 13.14 18.40
CA ASN A 18 8.44 12.49 18.45
C ASN A 18 9.55 13.31 17.77
N TRP A 19 9.23 14.18 16.81
CA TRP A 19 10.25 14.83 15.99
C TRP A 19 10.16 16.35 15.95
N LEU A 20 8.95 16.90 15.89
CA LEU A 20 8.77 18.34 15.78
C LEU A 20 8.70 19.02 17.14
N ASN A 21 7.86 18.52 18.02
CA ASN A 21 7.63 19.13 19.33
C ASN A 21 8.89 19.25 20.20
N PRO A 22 9.77 18.23 20.31
CA PRO A 22 11.00 18.34 21.11
C PRO A 22 11.94 19.44 20.64
N GLU A 23 12.00 19.68 19.34
CA GLU A 23 12.97 20.60 18.73
C GLU A 23 12.41 22.03 18.53
N ILE A 24 11.13 22.16 18.25
CA ILE A 24 10.51 23.45 17.87
C ILE A 24 9.20 23.76 18.59
N GLY A 25 8.65 22.84 19.40
CA GLY A 25 7.35 23.02 20.05
C GLY A 25 7.32 24.17 21.07
N HIS A 26 8.47 24.51 21.65
CA HIS A 26 8.63 25.64 22.59
C HIS A 26 8.78 27.00 21.87
N LEU A 27 8.92 27.01 20.53
CA LEU A 27 9.11 28.23 19.74
C LEU A 27 7.77 28.76 19.21
N PRO A 28 7.54 30.08 19.27
CA PRO A 28 6.45 30.68 18.51
C PRO A 28 6.61 30.35 17.02
N ILE A 29 5.52 29.96 16.35
CA ILE A 29 5.56 29.52 14.94
C ILE A 29 6.25 30.53 14.01
N ARG A 30 6.08 31.83 14.26
CA ARG A 30 6.73 32.93 13.50
C ARG A 30 8.25 32.94 13.63
N LYS A 31 8.82 32.33 14.67
CA LYS A 31 10.28 32.28 14.91
C LYS A 31 10.92 31.00 14.38
N ILE A 32 10.15 30.04 13.87
CA ILE A 32 10.68 28.81 13.29
C ILE A 32 11.31 29.11 11.93
N THR A 33 12.59 28.76 11.80
CA THR A 33 13.40 29.03 10.60
C THR A 33 13.76 27.73 9.87
N ALA A 34 14.29 27.85 8.65
CA ALA A 34 14.84 26.71 7.94
C ALA A 34 15.98 26.03 8.71
N PHE A 35 16.76 26.79 9.48
CA PHE A 35 17.84 26.24 10.31
C PHE A 35 17.33 25.28 11.40
N ASN A 36 16.21 25.61 12.04
CA ASN A 36 15.58 24.69 13.00
C ASN A 36 15.16 23.38 12.33
N LEU A 37 14.61 23.46 11.11
CA LEU A 37 14.20 22.29 10.36
C LEU A 37 15.40 21.47 9.85
N GLU A 38 16.50 22.11 9.46
CA GLU A 38 17.75 21.42 9.11
C GLU A 38 18.31 20.61 10.28
N LYS A 39 18.23 21.12 11.53
CA LYS A 39 18.60 20.36 12.72
C LYS A 39 17.77 19.09 12.88
N ILE A 40 16.45 19.19 12.71
CA ILE A 40 15.54 18.04 12.78
C ILE A 40 15.91 17.01 11.71
N LYS A 41 16.10 17.47 10.46
CA LYS A 41 16.51 16.59 9.36
C LYS A 41 17.83 15.87 9.67
N LYS A 42 18.83 16.62 10.15
CA LYS A 42 20.14 16.05 10.51
C LYS A 42 19.99 14.97 11.58
N LYS A 43 19.29 15.26 12.69
CA LYS A 43 19.02 14.31 13.76
C LYS A 43 18.37 13.03 13.23
N MET A 44 17.37 13.17 12.36
CA MET A 44 16.70 12.00 11.74
C MET A 44 17.63 11.17 10.86
N LEU A 45 18.54 11.83 10.13
CA LEU A 45 19.55 11.15 9.32
C LEU A 45 20.58 10.44 10.19
N ASP A 46 21.04 11.07 11.25
CA ASP A 46 22.00 10.52 12.22
C ASP A 46 21.41 9.28 12.94
N GLU A 47 20.08 9.28 13.17
CA GLU A 47 19.34 8.12 13.71
C GLU A 47 18.98 7.08 12.64
N GLY A 48 19.45 7.21 11.39
CA GLY A 48 19.23 6.23 10.31
C GLY A 48 17.79 6.18 9.80
N ARG A 49 17.00 7.25 9.95
CA ARG A 49 15.61 7.27 9.47
C ARG A 49 15.54 7.29 7.96
N ALA A 50 14.64 6.47 7.42
CA ALA A 50 14.43 6.38 5.98
C ALA A 50 14.05 7.74 5.36
N PRO A 51 14.54 8.09 4.17
CA PRO A 51 14.24 9.33 3.46
C PRO A 51 12.74 9.65 3.39
N ARG A 52 11.91 8.64 3.19
CA ARG A 52 10.45 8.81 3.12
C ARG A 52 9.85 9.23 4.46
N SER A 53 10.35 8.70 5.58
CA SER A 53 9.90 9.09 6.93
C SER A 53 10.21 10.56 7.19
N ILE A 54 11.39 11.02 6.79
CA ILE A 54 11.78 12.44 6.89
C ILE A 54 10.79 13.31 6.08
N GLN A 55 10.48 12.92 4.84
CA GLN A 55 9.52 13.66 4.02
C GLN A 55 8.13 13.75 4.66
N TYR A 56 7.65 12.70 5.33
CA TYR A 56 6.36 12.71 6.02
C TYR A 56 6.34 13.67 7.20
N ILE A 57 7.39 13.72 8.01
CA ILE A 57 7.49 14.65 9.14
C ILE A 57 7.50 16.10 8.66
N PHE A 58 8.23 16.39 7.60
CA PHE A 58 8.22 17.70 6.96
C PHE A 58 6.88 18.05 6.29
N ALA A 59 6.15 17.06 5.81
CA ALA A 59 4.79 17.24 5.32
C ALA A 59 3.82 17.59 6.46
N THR A 60 3.95 16.94 7.63
CA THR A 60 3.18 17.28 8.83
C THR A 60 3.46 18.73 9.27
N PHE A 61 4.71 19.14 9.31
CA PHE A 61 5.06 20.54 9.59
C PHE A 61 4.42 21.52 8.61
N ARG A 62 4.52 21.24 7.29
CA ARG A 62 3.91 22.10 6.24
C ARG A 62 2.40 22.24 6.42
N GLN A 63 1.70 21.20 6.86
CA GLN A 63 0.26 21.26 7.09
C GLN A 63 -0.05 22.23 8.24
N VAL A 64 0.68 22.14 9.35
CA VAL A 64 0.53 23.07 10.49
C VAL A 64 0.83 24.51 10.06
N TRP A 65 1.93 24.70 9.31
CA TRP A 65 2.30 26.02 8.81
C TRP A 65 1.25 26.62 7.86
N ASN A 66 0.75 25.81 6.92
CA ASN A 66 -0.27 26.25 5.98
C ASN A 66 -1.59 26.60 6.69
N TYR A 67 -1.94 25.84 7.72
CA TYR A 67 -3.09 26.18 8.55
C TYR A 67 -2.90 27.50 9.27
N ALA A 68 -1.72 27.74 9.86
CA ALA A 68 -1.38 29.02 10.49
C ALA A 68 -1.42 30.19 9.49
N ARG A 69 -1.00 29.96 8.24
CA ARG A 69 -1.06 30.96 7.18
C ARG A 69 -2.49 31.28 6.73
N LEU A 70 -3.35 30.26 6.64
CA LEU A 70 -4.76 30.44 6.31
C LEU A 70 -5.54 31.19 7.40
N ASN A 71 -5.02 31.22 8.63
CA ASN A 71 -5.61 31.95 9.77
C ASN A 71 -4.80 33.20 10.12
N ASP A 72 -4.03 33.76 9.18
CA ASP A 72 -3.24 34.98 9.32
C ASP A 72 -2.27 35.03 10.51
N ILE A 73 -1.95 33.87 11.09
CA ILE A 73 -0.96 33.76 12.17
C ILE A 73 0.46 33.97 11.65
N VAL A 74 0.72 33.53 10.41
CA VAL A 74 1.96 33.77 9.66
C VAL A 74 1.63 34.20 8.23
N THR A 75 2.42 35.12 7.66
CA THR A 75 2.17 35.70 6.35
C THR A 75 3.08 35.13 5.25
N HIS A 76 4.26 34.63 5.63
CA HIS A 76 5.27 34.17 4.67
C HIS A 76 5.17 32.66 4.40
N GLU A 77 5.85 32.24 3.36
CA GLU A 77 5.89 30.83 2.97
C GLU A 77 6.60 29.95 4.01
N THR A 78 6.25 28.67 3.96
CA THR A 78 6.84 27.68 4.89
C THR A 78 8.37 27.60 4.74
N PRO A 79 9.12 27.63 5.84
CA PRO A 79 10.58 27.49 5.80
C PRO A 79 11.06 26.17 5.24
N THR A 80 10.18 25.15 5.10
CA THR A 80 10.53 23.86 4.43
C THR A 80 10.97 24.04 2.99
N ARG A 81 10.59 25.12 2.28
CA ARG A 81 11.04 25.39 0.91
C ARG A 81 12.55 25.57 0.79
N LYS A 82 13.20 26.05 1.87
CA LYS A 82 14.64 26.26 1.91
C LYS A 82 15.41 25.02 2.39
N VAL A 83 14.71 23.94 2.76
CA VAL A 83 15.32 22.71 3.26
C VAL A 83 15.36 21.67 2.13
N LYS A 84 16.56 21.25 1.73
CA LYS A 84 16.71 20.18 0.74
C LYS A 84 16.47 18.82 1.40
N LEU A 85 15.34 18.22 1.11
CA LEU A 85 14.99 16.88 1.61
C LEU A 85 15.70 15.78 0.82
N PRO A 86 16.01 14.62 1.46
CA PRO A 86 16.62 13.50 0.78
C PRO A 86 15.70 12.96 -0.31
N LYS A 87 16.30 12.55 -1.44
CA LYS A 87 15.57 11.91 -2.52
C LYS A 87 15.06 10.54 -2.06
N VAL A 88 13.82 10.23 -2.42
CA VAL A 88 13.20 8.95 -2.15
C VAL A 88 13.24 8.11 -3.43
N ASN A 89 13.87 6.95 -3.35
CA ASN A 89 13.70 5.90 -4.34
C ASN A 89 13.02 4.72 -3.65
N ASN A 90 11.72 4.59 -3.87
CA ASN A 90 10.88 3.52 -3.29
C ASN A 90 10.18 2.69 -4.38
N LYS A 91 10.68 2.73 -5.61
CA LYS A 91 10.16 1.88 -6.68
C LYS A 91 10.43 0.43 -6.32
N ARG A 92 9.37 -0.36 -6.15
CA ARG A 92 9.42 -1.80 -6.04
C ARG A 92 9.21 -2.36 -7.44
N LEU A 93 10.14 -3.20 -7.90
CA LEU A 93 10.07 -3.85 -9.21
C LEU A 93 9.91 -5.36 -9.07
N ARG A 94 10.04 -5.91 -7.86
CA ARG A 94 9.90 -7.33 -7.58
C ARG A 94 8.50 -7.83 -7.90
N TYR A 95 8.42 -8.84 -8.74
CA TYR A 95 7.22 -9.65 -9.00
C TYR A 95 7.63 -11.14 -8.94
N PHE A 96 6.67 -12.01 -8.76
CA PHE A 96 6.91 -13.45 -8.74
C PHE A 96 7.02 -14.01 -10.16
N THR A 97 7.89 -15.01 -10.35
CA THR A 97 7.86 -15.89 -11.53
C THR A 97 6.68 -16.85 -11.41
N HIS A 98 6.30 -17.52 -12.50
CA HIS A 98 5.25 -18.55 -12.48
C HIS A 98 5.60 -19.67 -11.50
N VAL A 99 6.85 -20.17 -11.53
CA VAL A 99 7.34 -21.20 -10.60
C VAL A 99 7.23 -20.74 -9.14
N GLU A 100 7.60 -19.50 -8.85
CA GLU A 100 7.48 -18.96 -7.48
C GLU A 100 6.03 -18.86 -7.02
N VAL A 101 5.10 -18.54 -7.92
CA VAL A 101 3.66 -18.52 -7.60
C VAL A 101 3.16 -19.92 -7.31
N ASP A 102 3.52 -20.90 -8.12
CA ASP A 102 3.06 -22.29 -7.96
C ASP A 102 3.52 -22.85 -6.59
N ILE A 103 4.81 -22.75 -6.28
CA ILE A 103 5.33 -23.23 -5.00
C ILE A 103 4.78 -22.45 -3.79
N LEU A 104 4.53 -21.13 -3.96
CA LEU A 104 3.97 -20.30 -2.90
C LEU A 104 2.52 -20.68 -2.60
N LEU A 105 1.68 -20.84 -3.64
CA LEU A 105 0.28 -21.20 -3.47
C LEU A 105 0.15 -22.61 -2.88
N GLU A 106 0.92 -23.59 -3.35
CA GLU A 106 0.91 -24.94 -2.79
C GLU A 106 1.32 -24.95 -1.31
N ALA A 107 2.40 -24.24 -0.96
CA ALA A 107 2.84 -24.14 0.42
C ALA A 107 1.85 -23.37 1.32
N LEU A 108 1.16 -22.37 0.81
CA LEU A 108 0.13 -21.65 1.55
C LEU A 108 -1.11 -22.52 1.78
N LYS A 109 -1.54 -23.28 0.75
CA LYS A 109 -2.69 -24.17 0.82
C LYS A 109 -2.54 -25.19 1.95
N SER A 110 -1.35 -25.76 2.13
CA SER A 110 -1.07 -26.71 3.20
C SER A 110 -1.07 -26.11 4.61
N LYS A 111 -0.90 -24.77 4.74
CA LYS A 111 -0.77 -24.08 6.03
C LYS A 111 -2.02 -23.30 6.43
N SER A 112 -2.68 -22.67 5.47
CA SER A 112 -3.87 -21.85 5.69
C SER A 112 -4.60 -21.63 4.36
N GLN A 113 -5.74 -22.29 4.19
CA GLN A 113 -6.59 -22.13 3.03
C GLN A 113 -6.96 -20.68 2.82
N GLN A 114 -7.32 -19.94 3.88
CA GLN A 114 -7.70 -18.53 3.77
C GLN A 114 -6.56 -17.65 3.24
N VAL A 115 -5.31 -17.85 3.70
CA VAL A 115 -4.16 -17.07 3.22
C VAL A 115 -3.84 -17.44 1.78
N HIS A 116 -3.99 -18.71 1.40
CA HIS A 116 -3.92 -19.16 0.01
C HIS A 116 -4.95 -18.40 -0.85
N ASP A 117 -6.22 -18.40 -0.46
CA ASP A 117 -7.33 -17.84 -1.23
C ASP A 117 -7.21 -16.31 -1.38
N MET A 118 -6.82 -15.62 -0.32
CA MET A 118 -6.49 -14.18 -0.38
C MET A 118 -5.32 -13.90 -1.32
N THR A 119 -4.30 -14.77 -1.31
CA THR A 119 -3.12 -14.64 -2.18
C THR A 119 -3.49 -14.88 -3.63
N LEU A 120 -4.24 -15.96 -3.91
CA LEU A 120 -4.78 -16.28 -5.23
C LEU A 120 -5.62 -15.13 -5.78
N PHE A 121 -6.55 -14.62 -4.98
CA PHE A 121 -7.39 -13.49 -5.37
C PHE A 121 -6.56 -12.24 -5.73
N SER A 122 -5.55 -11.91 -4.90
CA SER A 122 -4.68 -10.75 -5.18
C SER A 122 -3.82 -10.94 -6.42
N LEU A 123 -3.32 -12.15 -6.68
CA LEU A 123 -2.53 -12.50 -7.88
C LEU A 123 -3.35 -12.37 -9.16
N HIS A 124 -4.61 -12.78 -9.15
CA HIS A 124 -5.46 -12.85 -10.33
C HIS A 124 -6.28 -11.57 -10.60
N THR A 125 -6.44 -10.70 -9.61
CA THR A 125 -7.24 -9.47 -9.75
C THR A 125 -6.41 -8.19 -9.57
N GLY A 126 -5.18 -8.30 -9.12
CA GLY A 126 -4.35 -7.18 -8.73
C GLY A 126 -4.89 -6.44 -7.49
N ALA A 127 -5.75 -7.07 -6.68
CA ALA A 127 -6.33 -6.45 -5.50
C ALA A 127 -5.27 -6.07 -4.46
N ARG A 128 -5.44 -4.89 -3.83
CA ARG A 128 -4.65 -4.52 -2.65
C ARG A 128 -5.12 -5.31 -1.43
N ALA A 129 -4.24 -5.53 -0.45
CA ALA A 129 -4.62 -6.21 0.78
C ALA A 129 -5.90 -5.62 1.43
N GLY A 130 -6.00 -4.30 1.49
CA GLY A 130 -7.19 -3.64 2.05
C GLY A 130 -8.47 -3.85 1.22
N GLU A 131 -8.37 -4.03 -0.11
CA GLU A 131 -9.48 -4.38 -0.99
C GLU A 131 -9.93 -5.83 -0.71
N VAL A 132 -8.95 -6.75 -0.59
CA VAL A 132 -9.21 -8.15 -0.22
C VAL A 132 -9.90 -8.25 1.15
N PHE A 133 -9.39 -7.54 2.17
CA PHE A 133 -9.97 -7.55 3.52
C PHE A 133 -11.34 -6.87 3.64
N SER A 134 -11.74 -6.10 2.63
CA SER A 134 -13.03 -5.41 2.61
C SER A 134 -13.99 -6.01 1.59
N LEU A 135 -13.64 -7.13 0.98
CA LEU A 135 -14.46 -7.81 -0.01
C LEU A 135 -15.68 -8.41 0.69
N THR A 136 -16.88 -8.00 0.25
CA THR A 136 -18.16 -8.55 0.75
C THR A 136 -18.82 -9.37 -0.35
N TRP A 137 -19.72 -10.26 0.04
CA TRP A 137 -20.44 -11.08 -0.94
C TRP A 137 -21.33 -10.25 -1.88
N GLY A 138 -21.89 -9.15 -1.41
CA GLY A 138 -22.75 -8.27 -2.22
C GLY A 138 -22.03 -7.56 -3.37
N VAL A 139 -20.70 -7.51 -3.38
CA VAL A 139 -19.91 -6.93 -4.48
C VAL A 139 -19.31 -7.99 -5.41
N VAL A 140 -19.47 -9.28 -5.10
CA VAL A 140 -19.03 -10.41 -5.93
C VAL A 140 -20.20 -10.87 -6.80
N ASN A 141 -19.98 -10.89 -8.10
CA ASN A 141 -20.94 -11.41 -9.07
C ASN A 141 -20.36 -12.65 -9.75
N LEU A 142 -20.61 -13.82 -9.17
CA LEU A 142 -20.12 -15.09 -9.70
C LEU A 142 -20.69 -15.38 -11.08
N LYS A 143 -21.95 -15.02 -11.37
CA LYS A 143 -22.57 -15.24 -12.66
C LYS A 143 -21.86 -14.49 -13.80
N ASN A 144 -21.40 -13.27 -13.53
CA ASN A 144 -20.73 -12.43 -14.52
C ASN A 144 -19.20 -12.52 -14.43
N GLY A 145 -18.65 -13.29 -13.48
CA GLY A 145 -17.20 -13.40 -13.26
C GLY A 145 -16.56 -12.06 -12.88
N THR A 146 -17.21 -11.26 -12.04
CA THR A 146 -16.69 -9.94 -11.64
C THR A 146 -16.83 -9.67 -10.15
N ALA A 147 -15.96 -8.82 -9.62
CA ALA A 147 -16.07 -8.27 -8.26
C ALA A 147 -15.82 -6.76 -8.29
N GLN A 148 -16.63 -5.97 -7.57
CA GLN A 148 -16.41 -4.54 -7.43
C GLN A 148 -15.45 -4.28 -6.26
N LEU A 149 -14.23 -3.85 -6.56
CA LEU A 149 -13.24 -3.51 -5.56
C LEU A 149 -13.36 -2.02 -5.19
N ARG A 150 -13.62 -1.75 -3.91
CA ARG A 150 -13.73 -0.40 -3.37
C ARG A 150 -12.49 -0.06 -2.56
N ASP A 151 -11.72 0.92 -3.04
CA ASP A 151 -10.61 1.48 -2.29
C ASP A 151 -11.04 2.80 -1.67
N GLY A 152 -11.09 2.87 -0.36
CA GLY A 152 -11.38 4.13 0.33
C GLY A 152 -10.34 5.25 0.09
N LYS A 153 -9.40 5.08 -0.84
CA LYS A 153 -8.36 6.03 -1.24
C LYS A 153 -8.18 6.17 -2.75
N GLY A 154 -8.81 5.33 -3.55
CA GLY A 154 -8.63 5.27 -5.00
C GLY A 154 -9.94 5.30 -5.76
N VAL A 155 -9.89 4.89 -7.01
CA VAL A 155 -11.04 4.75 -7.89
C VAL A 155 -11.64 3.36 -7.67
N ASP A 156 -12.94 3.28 -7.41
CA ASP A 156 -13.67 2.03 -7.43
C ASP A 156 -13.53 1.40 -8.80
N ARG A 157 -13.24 0.10 -8.84
CA ARG A 157 -13.01 -0.62 -10.09
C ARG A 157 -13.64 -2.00 -10.08
N HIS A 158 -13.88 -2.53 -11.25
CA HIS A 158 -14.25 -3.93 -11.42
C HIS A 158 -12.98 -4.78 -11.56
N ALA A 159 -12.91 -5.87 -10.82
CA ALA A 159 -11.97 -6.95 -11.04
C ALA A 159 -12.67 -8.07 -11.82
N TYR A 160 -11.99 -8.60 -12.82
CA TYR A 160 -12.44 -9.78 -13.55
C TYR A 160 -11.91 -11.02 -12.86
N LEU A 161 -12.80 -11.95 -12.57
CA LEU A 161 -12.46 -13.23 -11.95
C LEU A 161 -11.99 -14.21 -13.01
N THR A 162 -10.86 -14.84 -12.77
CA THR A 162 -10.42 -15.99 -13.56
C THR A 162 -11.16 -17.24 -13.08
N ASP A 163 -11.17 -18.32 -13.88
CA ASP A 163 -11.81 -19.58 -13.50
C ASP A 163 -11.34 -20.06 -12.11
N ALA A 164 -10.04 -19.91 -11.82
CA ALA A 164 -9.48 -20.29 -10.52
C ALA A 164 -10.05 -19.47 -9.35
N THR A 165 -10.18 -18.15 -9.53
CA THR A 165 -10.74 -17.27 -8.47
C THR A 165 -12.25 -17.42 -8.37
N GLN A 166 -12.93 -17.67 -9.47
CA GLN A 166 -14.37 -17.94 -9.48
C GLN A 166 -14.67 -19.25 -8.74
N SER A 167 -14.01 -20.34 -9.11
CA SER A 167 -14.17 -21.63 -8.43
C SER A 167 -13.84 -21.57 -6.94
N MET A 168 -12.79 -20.82 -6.56
CA MET A 168 -12.45 -20.59 -5.16
C MET A 168 -13.58 -19.84 -4.41
N LEU A 169 -14.13 -18.79 -5.01
CA LEU A 169 -15.24 -18.04 -4.40
C LEU A 169 -16.53 -18.85 -4.33
N GLU A 170 -16.83 -19.66 -5.35
CA GLU A 170 -17.97 -20.60 -5.35
C GLU A 170 -17.87 -21.61 -4.23
N GLN A 171 -16.67 -22.15 -3.94
CA GLN A 171 -16.45 -23.07 -2.83
C GLN A 171 -16.61 -22.40 -1.45
N LEU A 172 -16.31 -21.10 -1.34
CA LEU A 172 -16.49 -20.33 -0.11
C LEU A 172 -17.94 -19.86 0.09
N HIS A 173 -18.73 -19.76 -0.98
CA HIS A 173 -20.09 -19.23 -0.94
C HIS A 173 -21.06 -20.23 -0.35
N GLN A 174 -21.76 -19.85 0.74
CA GLN A 174 -22.74 -20.67 1.48
C GLN A 174 -24.02 -19.84 1.76
N GLU A 175 -24.54 -19.13 0.78
CA GLU A 175 -25.74 -18.27 0.93
C GLU A 175 -25.62 -17.18 2.03
N GLN A 176 -24.41 -16.61 2.19
CA GLN A 176 -24.15 -15.54 3.15
C GLN A 176 -24.92 -14.26 2.79
N ASP A 177 -25.16 -13.42 3.80
CA ASP A 177 -25.70 -12.09 3.59
C ASP A 177 -24.76 -11.27 2.70
N PRO A 178 -25.31 -10.48 1.75
CA PRO A 178 -24.50 -9.62 0.87
C PRO A 178 -23.55 -8.67 1.60
N SER A 179 -23.85 -8.29 2.83
CA SER A 179 -23.00 -7.42 3.64
C SER A 179 -21.85 -8.15 4.33
N GLU A 180 -21.88 -9.47 4.40
CA GLU A 180 -20.84 -10.26 5.04
C GLU A 180 -19.54 -10.24 4.23
N LEU A 181 -18.43 -10.27 4.98
CA LEU A 181 -17.08 -10.32 4.40
C LEU A 181 -16.79 -11.71 3.82
N VAL A 182 -16.10 -11.73 2.69
CA VAL A 182 -15.60 -12.98 2.08
C VAL A 182 -14.48 -13.60 2.94
N PHE A 183 -13.64 -12.76 3.54
CA PHE A 183 -12.52 -13.16 4.38
C PHE A 183 -12.61 -12.46 5.73
N THR A 184 -12.64 -13.25 6.81
CA THR A 184 -12.73 -12.76 8.19
C THR A 184 -11.59 -13.31 9.04
N ASP A 185 -11.35 -12.71 10.19
CA ASP A 185 -10.49 -13.32 11.21
C ASP A 185 -11.23 -14.43 11.97
N SER A 186 -10.60 -14.98 13.01
CA SER A 186 -11.16 -16.06 13.82
C SER A 186 -12.40 -15.66 14.63
N GLU A 187 -12.66 -14.36 14.77
CA GLU A 187 -13.81 -13.81 15.49
C GLU A 187 -14.93 -13.38 14.54
N GLY A 188 -14.75 -13.59 13.22
CA GLY A 188 -15.69 -13.15 12.18
C GLY A 188 -15.54 -11.68 11.79
N GLU A 189 -14.54 -11.00 12.34
CA GLU A 189 -14.32 -9.57 12.13
C GLU A 189 -13.39 -9.31 10.92
N LYS A 190 -13.34 -8.04 10.54
CA LYS A 190 -12.53 -7.60 9.41
C LYS A 190 -11.03 -7.76 9.68
N ILE A 191 -10.36 -8.50 8.81
CA ILE A 191 -8.89 -8.59 8.80
C ILE A 191 -8.29 -7.20 8.55
N THR A 192 -7.30 -6.82 9.36
CA THR A 192 -6.59 -5.54 9.24
C THR A 192 -5.18 -5.68 8.71
N LYS A 193 -4.60 -6.89 8.81
CA LYS A 193 -3.26 -7.22 8.35
C LYS A 193 -3.23 -8.66 7.85
N ILE A 194 -2.48 -8.90 6.77
CA ILE A 194 -2.24 -10.28 6.30
C ILE A 194 -1.57 -11.11 7.40
N SER A 195 -1.99 -12.37 7.52
CA SER A 195 -1.42 -13.29 8.50
C SER A 195 0.10 -13.44 8.33
N ASN A 196 0.79 -13.60 9.43
CA ASN A 196 2.22 -13.91 9.44
C ASN A 196 2.55 -15.24 8.72
N THR A 197 1.55 -16.09 8.45
CA THR A 197 1.68 -17.31 7.65
C THR A 197 2.26 -17.00 6.27
N PHE A 198 1.80 -15.93 5.60
CA PHE A 198 2.35 -15.51 4.31
C PHE A 198 3.85 -15.21 4.41
N GLU A 199 4.25 -14.38 5.36
CA GLU A 199 5.65 -13.97 5.54
C GLU A 199 6.56 -15.16 5.91
N ARG A 200 6.06 -16.05 6.79
CA ARG A 200 6.78 -17.28 7.17
C ARG A 200 6.97 -18.21 5.97
N THR A 201 5.93 -18.39 5.16
CA THR A 201 6.00 -19.24 3.96
C THR A 201 7.00 -18.66 2.94
N VAL A 202 6.96 -17.36 2.67
CA VAL A 202 7.94 -16.67 1.81
C VAL A 202 9.38 -16.90 2.30
N LYS A 203 9.59 -16.86 3.63
CA LYS A 203 10.90 -17.11 4.25
C LYS A 203 11.34 -18.57 4.11
N GLU A 204 10.45 -19.52 4.39
CA GLU A 204 10.73 -20.96 4.29
C GLU A 204 11.05 -21.40 2.87
N LEU A 205 10.36 -20.82 1.88
CA LEU A 205 10.65 -21.04 0.46
C LEU A 205 11.90 -20.32 -0.03
N GLY A 206 12.56 -19.54 0.83
CA GLY A 206 13.78 -18.82 0.46
C GLY A 206 13.59 -17.69 -0.55
N LEU A 207 12.35 -17.24 -0.80
CA LEU A 207 12.06 -16.24 -1.85
C LEU A 207 12.69 -14.86 -1.59
N ASN A 208 13.19 -14.65 -0.39
CA ASN A 208 13.92 -13.45 0.01
C ASN A 208 15.39 -13.72 0.38
N ASN A 209 15.91 -14.91 0.10
CA ASN A 209 17.31 -15.25 0.41
C ASN A 209 18.26 -14.35 -0.40
N GLY A 210 19.27 -13.79 0.28
CA GLY A 210 20.25 -12.88 -0.34
C GLY A 210 19.69 -11.48 -0.67
N VAL A 211 18.40 -11.20 -0.44
CA VAL A 211 17.81 -9.90 -0.72
C VAL A 211 18.07 -8.94 0.45
N THR A 212 18.97 -7.99 0.24
CA THR A 212 19.32 -6.95 1.24
C THR A 212 18.42 -5.72 1.14
N ASP A 213 18.03 -5.32 -0.07
CA ASP A 213 17.14 -4.17 -0.27
C ASP A 213 15.69 -4.55 0.03
N SER A 214 15.09 -3.83 0.98
CA SER A 214 13.69 -4.05 1.37
C SER A 214 12.69 -3.84 0.22
N ARG A 215 13.10 -3.13 -0.85
CA ARG A 215 12.27 -2.90 -2.04
C ARG A 215 12.12 -4.14 -2.91
N ASP A 216 13.11 -5.03 -2.88
CA ASP A 216 13.16 -6.24 -3.68
C ASP A 216 12.64 -7.46 -2.92
N LYS A 217 12.24 -7.28 -1.65
CA LYS A 217 11.63 -8.35 -0.86
C LYS A 217 10.22 -8.68 -1.35
N ALA A 218 9.96 -9.95 -1.52
CA ALA A 218 8.63 -10.50 -1.73
C ALA A 218 7.79 -10.31 -0.47
N ILE A 219 6.66 -9.64 -0.61
CA ILE A 219 5.65 -9.38 0.41
C ILE A 219 4.26 -9.60 -0.20
N PHE A 220 3.18 -9.58 0.57
CA PHE A 220 1.83 -9.76 0.02
C PHE A 220 1.51 -8.79 -1.14
N HIS A 221 1.95 -7.54 -1.06
CA HIS A 221 1.76 -6.57 -2.16
C HIS A 221 2.50 -6.95 -3.46
N THR A 222 3.46 -7.86 -3.39
CA THR A 222 4.13 -8.41 -4.59
C THR A 222 3.15 -9.16 -5.49
N CYS A 223 2.06 -9.74 -4.96
CA CYS A 223 1.00 -10.35 -5.76
C CYS A 223 0.41 -9.36 -6.78
N ARG A 224 0.11 -8.15 -6.33
CA ARG A 224 -0.39 -7.09 -7.21
C ARG A 224 0.68 -6.61 -8.22
N HIS A 225 1.93 -6.55 -7.82
CA HIS A 225 3.03 -6.26 -8.75
C HIS A 225 3.16 -7.35 -9.80
N THR A 226 2.98 -8.62 -9.41
CA THR A 226 2.99 -9.78 -10.31
C THR A 226 1.88 -9.68 -11.34
N PHE A 227 0.64 -9.42 -10.91
CA PHE A 227 -0.50 -9.19 -11.79
C PHE A 227 -0.17 -8.14 -12.86
N ALA A 228 0.29 -6.97 -12.43
CA ALA A 228 0.63 -5.88 -13.35
C ALA A 228 1.77 -6.25 -14.31
N SER A 229 2.82 -6.89 -13.79
CA SER A 229 3.99 -7.28 -14.57
C SER A 229 3.65 -8.30 -15.65
N TRP A 230 2.89 -9.32 -15.31
CA TRP A 230 2.48 -10.35 -16.26
C TRP A 230 1.55 -9.80 -17.35
N HIS A 231 0.63 -8.91 -17.01
CA HIS A 231 -0.20 -8.24 -18.02
C HIS A 231 0.65 -7.46 -19.02
N VAL A 232 1.62 -6.66 -18.53
CA VAL A 232 2.51 -5.90 -19.42
C VAL A 232 3.40 -6.80 -20.26
N GLN A 233 3.98 -7.86 -19.67
CA GLN A 233 4.77 -8.87 -20.41
C GLN A 233 3.97 -9.59 -21.49
N ASN A 234 2.66 -9.76 -21.26
CA ASN A 234 1.74 -10.34 -22.26
C ASN A 234 1.18 -9.31 -23.24
N GLY A 235 1.77 -8.11 -23.32
CA GLY A 235 1.42 -7.09 -24.32
C GLY A 235 0.21 -6.23 -23.95
N THR A 236 -0.37 -6.36 -22.75
CA THR A 236 -1.45 -5.46 -22.32
C THR A 236 -0.91 -4.02 -22.23
N ASP A 237 -1.61 -3.06 -22.83
CA ASP A 237 -1.18 -1.68 -22.78
C ASP A 237 -1.26 -1.07 -21.37
N LEU A 238 -0.42 -0.05 -21.09
CA LEU A 238 -0.31 0.52 -19.76
C LEU A 238 -1.58 1.24 -19.27
N TYR A 239 -2.42 1.73 -20.18
CA TYR A 239 -3.69 2.36 -19.78
C TYR A 239 -4.68 1.30 -19.31
N THR A 240 -4.79 0.18 -20.02
CA THR A 240 -5.59 -0.97 -19.59
C THR A 240 -5.10 -1.48 -18.24
N VAL A 241 -3.78 -1.66 -18.05
CA VAL A 241 -3.22 -2.08 -16.75
C VAL A 241 -3.50 -1.04 -15.66
N LYS A 242 -3.46 0.25 -15.97
CA LYS A 242 -3.83 1.34 -15.04
C LYS A 242 -5.28 1.16 -14.58
N GLU A 243 -6.22 0.95 -15.51
CA GLU A 243 -7.65 0.75 -15.18
C GLU A 243 -7.85 -0.54 -14.37
N LEU A 244 -7.26 -1.66 -14.79
CA LEU A 244 -7.30 -2.92 -14.07
C LEU A 244 -6.79 -2.81 -12.62
N LEU A 245 -5.79 -1.96 -12.39
CA LEU A 245 -5.23 -1.71 -11.07
C LEU A 245 -5.99 -0.63 -10.28
N GLY A 246 -6.83 0.19 -10.91
CA GLY A 246 -7.44 1.36 -10.28
C GLY A 246 -6.38 2.39 -9.84
N HIS A 247 -5.40 2.66 -10.70
CA HIS A 247 -4.43 3.71 -10.44
C HIS A 247 -5.01 5.07 -10.83
N SER A 248 -4.96 6.04 -9.93
CA SER A 248 -5.47 7.39 -10.17
C SER A 248 -4.70 8.14 -11.26
N THR A 249 -3.43 7.78 -11.49
CA THR A 249 -2.58 8.39 -12.52
C THR A 249 -1.76 7.33 -13.25
N ILE A 250 -1.44 7.60 -14.52
CA ILE A 250 -0.63 6.69 -15.34
C ILE A 250 0.80 6.52 -14.80
N GLN A 251 1.35 7.55 -14.17
CA GLN A 251 2.70 7.54 -13.58
C GLN A 251 2.89 6.39 -12.57
N LEU A 252 1.80 5.95 -11.92
CA LEU A 252 1.86 4.80 -11.01
C LEU A 252 2.05 3.48 -11.77
N THR A 253 1.65 3.42 -13.03
CA THR A 253 1.74 2.24 -13.89
C THR A 253 2.99 2.23 -14.75
N GLU A 254 3.54 3.40 -15.07
CA GLU A 254 4.78 3.56 -15.87
C GLU A 254 5.98 2.79 -15.30
N ARG A 255 5.95 2.46 -14.00
CA ARG A 255 6.98 1.61 -13.39
C ARG A 255 7.12 0.23 -14.03
N TYR A 256 6.10 -0.25 -14.73
CA TYR A 256 6.07 -1.54 -15.44
C TYR A 256 6.42 -1.42 -16.92
N SER A 257 6.61 -0.22 -17.46
CA SER A 257 6.83 0.00 -18.90
C SER A 257 8.04 -0.73 -19.47
N HIS A 258 9.07 -0.94 -18.65
CA HIS A 258 10.29 -1.66 -19.02
C HIS A 258 10.08 -3.17 -19.23
N LEU A 259 8.91 -3.71 -18.93
CA LEU A 259 8.53 -5.11 -19.08
C LEU A 259 7.76 -5.36 -20.39
N ARG A 260 7.51 -4.32 -21.20
CA ARG A 260 6.84 -4.49 -22.49
C ARG A 260 7.67 -5.40 -23.40
N PRO A 261 7.03 -6.33 -24.11
CA PRO A 261 7.71 -7.00 -25.23
C PRO A 261 8.05 -5.95 -26.29
N ASP A 262 9.16 -6.18 -26.99
CA ASP A 262 9.62 -5.35 -28.12
C ASP A 262 8.67 -5.43 -29.30
#